data_5517e59f56c6e16b92d7eb9cc25e4e7f
#
_entry.id   5517e59f56c6e16b92d7eb9cc25e4e7f
#
_cell.length_a   1.000
_cell.length_b   1.000
_cell.length_c   1.000
_cell.angle_alpha   90.00
_cell.angle_beta   90.00
_cell.angle_gamma   90.00
#
_symmetry.space_group_name_H-M   'P 1'
#
loop_
_entity.id
_entity.type
_entity.pdbx_description
1 polymer ?
#
loop_
_entity_poly.entity_id
_entity_poly.type
_entity_poly.pdbx_seq_one_letter_code
_entity_poly.pdbx_strand_id
1 'polypeptide(L)'
;MIRSILLIIYNVFRIALNKLSLWGRFDVHWLQRISPMCSLKAFQHGKIKVERNCEFAAYCDFEAHGNGVLEIGEGTYFNRYCMISAHERVAIGKHCMFGPGVKIFDNNHKHTPETGVSGQLNTAPIFIGNNSWIASDAIILKGARIGNNCVIGAGCIVRGKVPDGSVVTTEERLTLR
;
A
#
# COMPACT_ATOMS: atom_id res chain seq x y z
N MET A 1 11.61 -11.15 21.92
CA MET A 1 12.95 -11.08 21.30
C MET A 1 13.19 -12.23 20.32
N ILE A 2 13.16 -13.50 20.74
CA ILE A 2 13.41 -14.68 19.87
C ILE A 2 12.50 -14.72 18.64
N ARG A 3 11.18 -14.50 18.81
CA ARG A 3 10.22 -14.50 17.68
C ARG A 3 10.56 -13.48 16.59
N SER A 4 11.02 -12.28 16.99
CA SER A 4 11.42 -11.24 16.03
C SER A 4 12.68 -11.62 15.25
N ILE A 5 13.63 -12.28 15.91
CA ILE A 5 14.86 -12.77 15.26
C ILE A 5 14.53 -13.86 14.26
N LEU A 6 13.71 -14.84 14.63
CA LEU A 6 13.27 -15.92 13.73
C LEU A 6 12.52 -15.36 12.52
N LEU A 7 11.69 -14.33 12.72
CA LEU A 7 10.98 -13.67 11.62
C LEU A 7 11.93 -12.96 10.67
N ILE A 8 12.96 -12.28 11.16
CA ILE A 8 13.98 -11.63 10.34
C ILE A 8 14.74 -12.68 9.53
N ILE A 9 15.19 -13.77 10.14
CA ILE A 9 15.89 -14.86 9.46
C ILE A 9 15.01 -15.43 8.33
N TYR A 10 13.75 -15.76 8.63
CA TYR A 10 12.78 -16.20 7.63
C TYR A 10 12.67 -15.22 6.46
N ASN A 11 12.56 -13.91 6.76
CA ASN A 11 12.43 -12.89 5.72
C ASN A 11 13.69 -12.74 4.87
N VAL A 12 14.88 -12.92 5.43
CA VAL A 12 16.13 -12.91 4.63
C VAL A 12 16.08 -14.00 3.55
N PHE A 13 15.70 -15.24 3.90
CA PHE A 13 15.56 -16.33 2.92
C PHE A 13 14.46 -16.03 1.89
N ARG A 14 13.30 -15.60 2.35
CA ARG A 14 12.17 -15.24 1.47
C ARG A 14 12.53 -14.14 0.49
N ILE A 15 13.19 -13.07 0.96
CA ILE A 15 13.64 -11.95 0.12
C ILE A 15 14.67 -12.42 -0.87
N ALA A 16 15.64 -13.28 -0.47
CA ALA A 16 16.63 -13.84 -1.38
C ALA A 16 15.99 -14.62 -2.53
N LEU A 17 15.05 -15.51 -2.23
CA LEU A 17 14.32 -16.29 -3.24
C LEU A 17 13.54 -15.40 -4.20
N ASN A 18 12.84 -14.38 -3.67
CA ASN A 18 12.11 -13.45 -4.53
C ASN A 18 13.06 -12.57 -5.39
N LYS A 19 14.20 -12.14 -4.87
CA LYS A 19 15.18 -11.39 -5.65
C LYS A 19 15.77 -12.23 -6.79
N LEU A 20 15.98 -13.53 -6.57
CA LEU A 20 16.45 -14.45 -7.61
C LEU A 20 15.38 -14.70 -8.69
N SER A 21 14.13 -14.93 -8.28
CA SER A 21 13.02 -15.22 -9.22
C SER A 21 12.52 -14.00 -9.98
N LEU A 22 12.57 -12.81 -9.35
CA LEU A 22 12.06 -11.54 -9.88
C LEU A 22 13.20 -10.56 -10.18
N TRP A 23 14.28 -11.05 -10.77
CA TRP A 23 15.51 -10.29 -11.02
C TRP A 23 15.26 -8.84 -11.46
N GLY A 24 15.81 -7.87 -10.68
CA GLY A 24 15.65 -6.43 -10.94
C GLY A 24 14.27 -5.84 -10.71
N ARG A 25 13.26 -6.67 -10.35
CA ARG A 25 11.87 -6.21 -10.10
C ARG A 25 11.46 -6.23 -8.63
N PHE A 26 12.26 -6.88 -7.77
CA PHE A 26 12.02 -7.03 -6.35
C PHE A 26 13.20 -6.45 -5.57
N ASP A 27 13.12 -5.14 -5.25
CA ASP A 27 14.14 -4.43 -4.47
C ASP A 27 13.64 -4.19 -3.04
N VAL A 28 13.65 -5.25 -2.25
CA VAL A 28 13.25 -5.23 -0.84
C VAL A 28 14.50 -5.30 0.02
N HIS A 29 14.65 -4.34 0.95
CA HIS A 29 15.78 -4.34 1.89
C HIS A 29 15.72 -5.58 2.80
N TRP A 30 16.89 -6.10 3.22
CA TRP A 30 17.00 -7.35 3.98
C TRP A 30 16.38 -7.30 5.39
N LEU A 31 16.42 -6.13 6.05
CA LEU A 31 15.90 -5.94 7.40
C LEU A 31 14.43 -5.56 7.36
N GLN A 32 13.57 -6.58 7.42
CA GLN A 32 12.12 -6.44 7.40
C GLN A 32 11.46 -7.30 8.47
N ARG A 33 10.29 -6.87 8.92
CA ARG A 33 9.39 -7.66 9.75
C ARG A 33 8.09 -7.95 8.98
N ILE A 34 8.17 -8.80 7.98
CA ILE A 34 7.04 -9.18 7.14
C ILE A 34 6.47 -10.50 7.66
N SER A 35 5.18 -10.51 8.03
CA SER A 35 4.49 -11.74 8.42
C SER A 35 4.59 -12.80 7.32
N PRO A 36 4.79 -14.10 7.66
CA PRO A 36 4.72 -15.18 6.68
C PRO A 36 3.41 -15.23 5.90
N MET A 37 2.32 -14.73 6.49
CA MET A 37 0.98 -14.66 5.89
C MET A 37 0.75 -13.38 5.06
N CYS A 38 1.75 -12.53 4.92
CA CYS A 38 1.69 -11.37 4.04
C CYS A 38 2.19 -11.75 2.65
N SER A 39 1.54 -11.25 1.60
CA SER A 39 1.88 -11.49 0.21
C SER A 39 2.49 -10.25 -0.44
N LEU A 40 3.61 -10.43 -1.15
CA LEU A 40 4.25 -9.42 -2.01
C LEU A 40 4.42 -10.05 -3.39
N LYS A 41 3.69 -9.57 -4.40
CA LYS A 41 3.67 -10.17 -5.74
C LYS A 41 3.95 -9.12 -6.81
N ALA A 42 4.91 -9.38 -7.67
CA ALA A 42 5.20 -8.58 -8.85
C ALA A 42 4.87 -9.39 -10.11
N PHE A 43 3.77 -9.03 -10.77
CA PHE A 43 3.30 -9.69 -11.99
C PHE A 43 3.86 -9.00 -13.23
N GLN A 44 4.12 -9.77 -14.30
CA GLN A 44 4.63 -9.28 -15.59
C GLN A 44 5.91 -8.45 -15.39
N HIS A 45 5.88 -7.12 -15.60
CA HIS A 45 7.00 -6.20 -15.42
C HIS A 45 6.86 -5.35 -14.14
N GLY A 46 5.86 -5.64 -13.31
CA GLY A 46 5.62 -4.93 -12.06
C GLY A 46 6.84 -4.93 -11.14
N LYS A 47 7.03 -3.84 -10.40
CA LYS A 47 8.19 -3.64 -9.53
C LYS A 47 7.75 -3.35 -8.11
N ILE A 48 8.44 -3.94 -7.14
CA ILE A 48 8.24 -3.69 -5.71
C ILE A 48 9.56 -3.24 -5.11
N LYS A 49 9.56 -2.06 -4.51
CA LYS A 49 10.67 -1.51 -3.75
C LYS A 49 10.24 -1.25 -2.31
N VAL A 50 10.97 -1.79 -1.34
CA VAL A 50 10.71 -1.57 0.09
C VAL A 50 12.00 -1.22 0.79
N GLU A 51 12.04 -0.04 1.39
CA GLU A 51 13.17 0.44 2.18
C GLU A 51 13.25 -0.33 3.52
N ARG A 52 14.32 -0.10 4.31
CA ARG A 52 14.60 -0.84 5.55
C ARG A 52 13.54 -0.62 6.64
N ASN A 53 13.52 -1.53 7.62
CA ASN A 53 12.74 -1.45 8.86
C ASN A 53 11.22 -1.34 8.67
N CYS A 54 10.68 -1.80 7.54
CA CYS A 54 9.23 -1.88 7.37
C CYS A 54 8.65 -3.08 8.11
N GLU A 55 7.40 -2.95 8.55
CA GLU A 55 6.67 -4.01 9.21
C GLU A 55 5.31 -4.24 8.56
N PHE A 56 5.05 -5.46 8.13
CA PHE A 56 3.77 -5.84 7.51
C PHE A 56 3.14 -6.97 8.33
N ALA A 57 2.01 -6.67 8.93
CA ALA A 57 1.24 -7.64 9.71
C ALA A 57 0.61 -8.71 8.82
N ALA A 58 -0.02 -9.70 9.42
CA ALA A 58 -0.61 -10.83 8.70
C ALA A 58 -1.74 -10.41 7.75
N TYR A 59 -1.88 -11.19 6.66
CA TYR A 59 -2.94 -11.07 5.65
C TYR A 59 -2.92 -9.74 4.86
N CYS A 60 -1.77 -9.07 4.81
CA CYS A 60 -1.58 -8.01 3.82
C CYS A 60 -1.32 -8.61 2.44
N ASP A 61 -1.89 -8.00 1.39
CA ASP A 61 -1.69 -8.42 0.00
C ASP A 61 -1.29 -7.20 -0.85
N PHE A 62 -0.02 -7.18 -1.27
CA PHE A 62 0.55 -6.08 -2.03
C PHE A 62 0.99 -6.57 -3.39
N GLU A 63 0.42 -5.99 -4.43
CA GLU A 63 0.60 -6.42 -5.80
C GLU A 63 1.04 -5.26 -6.71
N ALA A 64 2.00 -5.53 -7.59
CA ALA A 64 2.37 -4.66 -8.70
C ALA A 64 2.15 -5.39 -10.02
N HIS A 65 1.33 -4.83 -10.90
CA HIS A 65 0.87 -5.44 -12.15
C HIS A 65 1.35 -4.66 -13.37
N GLY A 66 1.49 -5.34 -14.51
CA GLY A 66 1.88 -4.70 -15.76
C GLY A 66 3.24 -4.02 -15.64
N ASN A 67 3.28 -2.69 -15.80
CA ASN A 67 4.45 -1.84 -15.57
C ASN A 67 4.36 -1.07 -14.23
N GLY A 68 3.43 -1.44 -13.37
CA GLY A 68 3.16 -0.76 -12.09
C GLY A 68 4.35 -0.84 -11.13
N VAL A 69 4.50 0.21 -10.32
CA VAL A 69 5.57 0.34 -9.35
C VAL A 69 4.98 0.60 -7.97
N LEU A 70 5.31 -0.28 -7.01
CA LEU A 70 5.02 -0.08 -5.60
C LEU A 70 6.30 0.29 -4.85
N GLU A 71 6.32 1.47 -4.23
CA GLU A 71 7.44 1.95 -3.42
C GLU A 71 6.98 2.22 -1.99
N ILE A 72 7.69 1.67 -1.01
CA ILE A 72 7.39 1.83 0.41
C ILE A 72 8.65 2.33 1.12
N GLY A 73 8.53 3.50 1.73
CA GLY A 73 9.61 4.17 2.46
C GLY A 73 9.90 3.52 3.81
N GLU A 74 11.11 3.82 4.30
CA GLU A 74 11.69 3.31 5.54
C GLU A 74 10.75 3.45 6.74
N GLY A 75 10.74 2.42 7.60
CA GLY A 75 10.03 2.45 8.89
C GLY A 75 8.51 2.46 8.80
N THR A 76 7.95 2.23 7.61
CA THR A 76 6.50 2.22 7.41
C THR A 76 5.89 0.91 7.92
N TYR A 77 4.75 1.05 8.62
CA TYR A 77 4.00 -0.06 9.23
C TYR A 77 2.63 -0.25 8.58
N PHE A 78 2.31 -1.49 8.25
CA PHE A 78 0.97 -1.91 7.82
C PHE A 78 0.39 -2.90 8.82
N ASN A 79 -0.80 -2.58 9.33
CA ASN A 79 -1.59 -3.51 10.13
C ASN A 79 -2.25 -4.57 9.22
N ARG A 80 -2.96 -5.52 9.82
CA ARG A 80 -3.56 -6.68 9.14
C ARG A 80 -4.55 -6.27 8.03
N TYR A 81 -4.67 -7.14 7.03
CA TYR A 81 -5.66 -7.05 5.96
C TYR A 81 -5.54 -5.81 5.06
N CYS A 82 -4.37 -5.15 5.06
CA CYS A 82 -4.13 -4.07 4.10
C CYS A 82 -3.94 -4.64 2.69
N MET A 83 -4.44 -3.90 1.69
CA MET A 83 -4.36 -4.29 0.29
C MET A 83 -3.81 -3.14 -0.56
N ILE A 84 -2.86 -3.43 -1.44
CA ILE A 84 -2.34 -2.49 -2.44
C ILE A 84 -2.36 -3.17 -3.80
N SER A 85 -2.97 -2.50 -4.78
CA SER A 85 -2.91 -2.91 -6.19
C SER A 85 -2.35 -1.76 -7.02
N ALA A 86 -1.08 -1.90 -7.45
CA ALA A 86 -0.36 -0.90 -8.23
C ALA A 86 -0.27 -1.32 -9.69
N HIS A 87 -0.92 -0.57 -10.59
CA HIS A 87 -0.86 -0.76 -12.04
C HIS A 87 -0.09 0.35 -12.76
N GLU A 88 0.07 1.51 -12.13
CA GLU A 88 0.89 2.62 -12.60
C GLU A 88 1.97 2.96 -11.56
N ARG A 89 1.59 3.55 -10.43
CA ARG A 89 2.52 3.84 -9.35
C ARG A 89 1.80 4.10 -8.03
N VAL A 90 2.21 3.39 -6.99
CA VAL A 90 1.89 3.70 -5.60
C VAL A 90 3.20 3.98 -4.86
N ALA A 91 3.39 5.23 -4.43
CA ALA A 91 4.58 5.66 -3.70
C ALA A 91 4.18 6.12 -2.29
N ILE A 92 4.72 5.46 -1.28
CA ILE A 92 4.46 5.70 0.14
C ILE A 92 5.75 6.16 0.80
N GLY A 93 5.68 7.27 1.51
CA GLY A 93 6.80 7.87 2.22
C GLY A 93 7.25 7.07 3.43
N LYS A 94 8.15 7.67 4.20
CA LYS A 94 8.77 7.06 5.39
C LYS A 94 7.89 7.23 6.62
N HIS A 95 8.02 6.28 7.55
CA HIS A 95 7.41 6.32 8.88
C HIS A 95 5.89 6.51 8.84
N CYS A 96 5.22 6.00 7.79
CA CYS A 96 3.78 6.00 7.70
C CYS A 96 3.19 4.84 8.51
N MET A 97 1.96 5.03 8.99
CA MET A 97 1.23 4.02 9.73
C MET A 97 -0.11 3.74 9.05
N PHE A 98 -0.38 2.46 8.78
CA PHE A 98 -1.63 2.01 8.17
C PHE A 98 -2.40 1.14 9.14
N GLY A 99 -3.63 1.55 9.47
CA GLY A 99 -4.59 0.77 10.25
C GLY A 99 -5.03 -0.49 9.52
N PRO A 100 -5.70 -1.43 10.22
CA PRO A 100 -6.19 -2.65 9.58
C PRO A 100 -7.19 -2.34 8.47
N GLY A 101 -7.19 -3.17 7.43
CA GLY A 101 -8.17 -3.10 6.35
C GLY A 101 -7.97 -1.95 5.34
N VAL A 102 -6.92 -1.14 5.45
CA VAL A 102 -6.65 -0.06 4.50
C VAL A 102 -6.45 -0.61 3.09
N LYS A 103 -7.08 0.04 2.09
CA LYS A 103 -7.03 -0.35 0.68
C LYS A 103 -6.49 0.79 -0.18
N ILE A 104 -5.56 0.48 -1.09
CA ILE A 104 -4.92 1.46 -1.97
C ILE A 104 -4.99 0.94 -3.41
N PHE A 105 -5.72 1.65 -4.28
CA PHE A 105 -5.92 1.27 -5.67
C PHE A 105 -5.62 2.45 -6.60
N ASP A 106 -4.54 2.39 -7.36
CA ASP A 106 -4.19 3.38 -8.38
C ASP A 106 -4.93 3.18 -9.70
N ASN A 107 -5.90 2.30 -9.70
CA ASN A 107 -6.59 1.83 -10.89
C ASN A 107 -8.10 1.63 -10.65
N ASN A 108 -8.87 1.63 -11.73
CA ASN A 108 -10.23 1.09 -11.80
C ASN A 108 -10.53 0.63 -13.24
N HIS A 109 -11.51 -0.24 -13.41
CA HIS A 109 -11.94 -0.68 -14.74
C HIS A 109 -12.56 0.47 -15.53
N LYS A 110 -12.30 0.50 -16.83
CA LYS A 110 -13.03 1.39 -17.76
C LYS A 110 -14.46 0.87 -17.92
N HIS A 111 -15.36 1.81 -18.01
CA HIS A 111 -16.80 1.55 -18.15
C HIS A 111 -17.39 2.60 -19.10
N THR A 112 -18.32 2.15 -19.95
CA THR A 112 -19.20 3.05 -20.73
C THR A 112 -20.65 2.62 -20.53
N PRO A 113 -21.61 3.55 -20.64
CA PRO A 113 -23.04 3.21 -20.53
C PRO A 113 -23.48 2.15 -21.55
N GLU A 114 -22.88 2.16 -22.74
CA GLU A 114 -23.29 1.32 -23.87
C GLU A 114 -22.72 -0.10 -23.78
N THR A 115 -21.49 -0.24 -23.29
CA THR A 115 -20.78 -1.54 -23.28
C THR A 115 -20.52 -2.11 -21.90
N GLY A 116 -20.84 -1.36 -20.83
CA GLY A 116 -20.55 -1.77 -19.45
C GLY A 116 -19.06 -1.76 -19.11
N VAL A 117 -18.64 -2.67 -18.25
CA VAL A 117 -17.25 -2.78 -17.79
C VAL A 117 -16.39 -3.47 -18.83
N SER A 118 -15.23 -2.90 -19.14
CA SER A 118 -14.21 -3.51 -20.00
C SER A 118 -13.06 -4.09 -19.16
N GLY A 119 -12.26 -4.98 -19.77
CA GLY A 119 -11.01 -5.47 -19.16
C GLY A 119 -9.89 -4.43 -19.11
N GLN A 120 -10.09 -3.24 -19.70
CA GLN A 120 -9.10 -2.17 -19.65
C GLN A 120 -9.16 -1.39 -18.35
N LEU A 121 -8.00 -0.92 -17.90
CA LEU A 121 -7.88 -0.11 -16.69
C LEU A 121 -7.69 1.36 -17.02
N ASN A 122 -8.18 2.19 -16.11
CA ASN A 122 -7.90 3.61 -16.03
C ASN A 122 -7.08 3.85 -14.78
N THR A 123 -5.83 4.24 -14.94
CA THR A 123 -4.85 4.40 -13.87
C THR A 123 -4.52 5.85 -13.60
N ALA A 124 -4.11 6.17 -12.38
CA ALA A 124 -3.45 7.42 -12.02
C ALA A 124 -2.63 7.21 -10.75
N PRO A 125 -1.39 7.73 -10.67
CA PRO A 125 -0.47 7.42 -9.59
C PRO A 125 -0.98 7.95 -8.25
N ILE A 126 -0.62 7.23 -7.17
CA ILE A 126 -0.90 7.61 -5.79
C ILE A 126 0.40 7.96 -5.09
N PHE A 127 0.39 9.07 -4.35
CA PHE A 127 1.50 9.51 -3.51
C PHE A 127 1.02 9.76 -2.09
N ILE A 128 1.72 9.19 -1.10
CA ILE A 128 1.50 9.41 0.33
C ILE A 128 2.81 9.90 0.92
N GLY A 129 2.79 11.09 1.50
CA GLY A 129 3.96 11.73 2.11
C GLY A 129 4.39 11.05 3.41
N ASN A 130 5.50 11.53 3.98
CA ASN A 130 6.10 10.96 5.17
C ASN A 130 5.25 11.19 6.43
N ASN A 131 5.43 10.33 7.46
CA ASN A 131 4.84 10.47 8.80
C ASN A 131 3.30 10.56 8.79
N SER A 132 2.62 10.02 7.78
CA SER A 132 1.17 10.09 7.68
C SER A 132 0.52 8.85 8.28
N TRP A 133 -0.60 9.06 8.94
CA TRP A 133 -1.42 7.99 9.51
C TRP A 133 -2.69 7.80 8.69
N ILE A 134 -2.86 6.61 8.14
CA ILE A 134 -4.05 6.19 7.39
C ILE A 134 -4.80 5.21 8.31
N ALA A 135 -5.90 5.64 8.89
CA ALA A 135 -6.64 4.86 9.87
C ALA A 135 -7.41 3.69 9.23
N SER A 136 -8.01 2.85 10.09
CA SER A 136 -8.65 1.59 9.70
C SER A 136 -9.68 1.76 8.59
N ASP A 137 -9.69 0.80 7.66
CA ASP A 137 -10.66 0.70 6.56
C ASP A 137 -10.71 1.91 5.63
N ALA A 138 -9.75 2.84 5.72
CA ALA A 138 -9.65 3.92 4.75
C ALA A 138 -9.31 3.38 3.35
N ILE A 139 -9.86 4.03 2.31
CA ILE A 139 -9.66 3.64 0.91
C ILE A 139 -9.00 4.79 0.17
N ILE A 140 -7.81 4.55 -0.37
CA ILE A 140 -7.07 5.53 -1.15
C ILE A 140 -7.19 5.16 -2.63
N LEU A 141 -7.77 6.06 -3.40
CA LEU A 141 -8.09 5.81 -4.80
C LEU A 141 -7.13 6.53 -5.74
N LYS A 142 -7.10 6.08 -6.97
CA LYS A 142 -6.24 6.58 -8.04
C LYS A 142 -6.21 8.11 -8.13
N GLY A 143 -5.02 8.66 -8.32
CA GLY A 143 -4.77 10.10 -8.40
C GLY A 143 -4.67 10.79 -7.03
N ALA A 144 -4.83 10.08 -5.92
CA ALA A 144 -4.68 10.67 -4.59
C ALA A 144 -3.24 11.13 -4.35
N ARG A 145 -3.11 12.34 -3.77
CA ARG A 145 -1.84 12.94 -3.36
C ARG A 145 -1.96 13.43 -1.93
N ILE A 146 -1.54 12.59 -0.98
CA ILE A 146 -1.58 12.89 0.45
C ILE A 146 -0.21 13.46 0.84
N GLY A 147 -0.22 14.60 1.50
CA GLY A 147 0.99 15.28 1.96
C GLY A 147 1.67 14.58 3.14
N ASN A 148 2.66 15.27 3.70
CA ASN A 148 3.36 14.82 4.91
C ASN A 148 2.54 15.10 6.16
N ASN A 149 2.76 14.31 7.23
CA ASN A 149 2.17 14.52 8.56
C ASN A 149 0.63 14.58 8.52
N CYS A 150 -0.02 13.87 7.59
CA CYS A 150 -1.48 13.84 7.46
C CYS A 150 -2.08 12.73 8.32
N VAL A 151 -3.34 12.93 8.70
CA VAL A 151 -4.19 11.90 9.30
C VAL A 151 -5.40 11.69 8.39
N ILE A 152 -5.59 10.46 7.93
CA ILE A 152 -6.80 10.05 7.23
C ILE A 152 -7.61 9.19 8.18
N GLY A 153 -8.79 9.67 8.57
CA GLY A 153 -9.69 9.02 9.51
C GLY A 153 -10.19 7.65 9.02
N ALA A 154 -10.67 6.85 9.96
CA ALA A 154 -11.19 5.51 9.65
C ALA A 154 -12.37 5.58 8.68
N GLY A 155 -12.41 4.64 7.73
CA GLY A 155 -13.49 4.56 6.73
C GLY A 155 -13.48 5.68 5.68
N CYS A 156 -12.53 6.64 5.72
CA CYS A 156 -12.45 7.72 4.75
C CYS A 156 -12.11 7.19 3.35
N ILE A 157 -12.74 7.77 2.32
CA ILE A 157 -12.39 7.52 0.92
C ILE A 157 -11.70 8.76 0.37
N VAL A 158 -10.41 8.64 0.03
CA VAL A 158 -9.58 9.75 -0.43
C VAL A 158 -9.41 9.71 -1.94
N ARG A 159 -9.72 10.86 -2.57
CA ARG A 159 -9.46 11.16 -3.99
C ARG A 159 -8.87 12.57 -4.09
N GLY A 160 -7.90 12.76 -4.98
CA GLY A 160 -7.31 14.10 -5.19
C GLY A 160 -6.29 14.49 -4.13
N LYS A 161 -6.13 15.79 -3.89
CA LYS A 161 -5.02 16.33 -3.08
C LYS A 161 -5.43 16.58 -1.64
N VAL A 162 -4.61 16.10 -0.71
CA VAL A 162 -4.66 16.40 0.74
C VAL A 162 -3.37 17.12 1.09
N PRO A 163 -3.41 18.40 1.51
CA PRO A 163 -2.23 19.18 1.87
C PRO A 163 -1.48 18.60 3.09
N ASP A 164 -0.22 18.98 3.26
CA ASP A 164 0.58 18.62 4.43
C ASP A 164 -0.13 19.00 5.74
N GLY A 165 0.00 18.15 6.76
CA GLY A 165 -0.55 18.36 8.09
C GLY A 165 -2.08 18.29 8.20
N SER A 166 -2.77 17.91 7.14
CA SER A 166 -4.24 17.83 7.14
C SER A 166 -4.76 16.65 7.94
N VAL A 167 -5.93 16.85 8.58
CA VAL A 167 -6.74 15.78 9.17
C VAL A 167 -8.03 15.66 8.35
N VAL A 168 -8.24 14.50 7.74
CA VAL A 168 -9.43 14.18 6.95
C VAL A 168 -10.30 13.23 7.75
N THR A 169 -11.57 13.60 7.96
CA THR A 169 -12.55 12.77 8.67
C THR A 169 -13.83 12.61 7.84
N THR A 170 -14.59 11.56 8.14
CA THR A 170 -15.96 11.43 7.64
C THR A 170 -16.90 12.24 8.54
N GLU A 171 -17.81 13.05 7.95
CA GLU A 171 -18.91 13.62 8.71
C GLU A 171 -19.98 12.52 8.96
N GLU A 172 -20.09 12.06 10.19
CA GLU A 172 -21.21 11.21 10.62
C GLU A 172 -22.39 12.09 10.99
N ARG A 173 -23.46 12.05 10.19
CA ARG A 173 -24.78 12.52 10.62
C ARG A 173 -25.49 11.39 11.38
N LEU A 174 -25.42 11.42 12.71
CA LEU A 174 -26.26 10.57 13.55
C LEU A 174 -27.71 11.05 13.43
N THR A 175 -28.53 10.30 12.71
CA THR A 175 -30.00 10.50 12.73
C THR A 175 -30.55 9.64 13.86
N LEU A 176 -30.76 10.23 15.02
CA LEU A 176 -31.53 9.59 16.11
C LEU A 176 -32.98 9.47 15.67
N ARG A 177 -33.51 8.26 15.64
CA ARG A 177 -34.94 7.97 15.44
C ARG A 177 -35.61 7.76 16.79
#